data_c7fb89f2e13948e5fd91ad18f9aaf689
#
_entry.id   c7fb89f2e13948e5fd91ad18f9aaf689
#
_cell.length_a   1.000
_cell.length_b   1.000
_cell.length_c   1.000
_cell.angle_alpha   90.00
_cell.angle_beta   90.00
_cell.angle_gamma   90.00
#
_symmetry.space_group_name_H-M   'P 1'
#
loop_
_entity.id
_entity.type
_entity.pdbx_description
1 polymer ?
#
loop_
_entity_poly.entity_id
_entity_poly.type
_entity_poly.pdbx_seq_one_letter_code
_entity_poly.pdbx_strand_id
1 'polypeptide(L)'
;MRRHSPPSIVFLFKTSQHLAARTAGASYRLSKKRTQVGRWLLPGVVWLSLAMSASAESLQTETVEPDASAVSDSDASREAWYYGKKGLTYDPEGSTNLWIGIRLQTRFDDYPGQNSSAADLLLERDSELDLNRGRLKGGGLLTADWLDVYFEYDQPSGYLLDLRATLQLGDQLFVRVGQWKSEYNRERIDSSGKQQMTERSISNYWFAIDRQAGVALNGRFAHGTRADSNWWLEYLSGEGRGGGWHSDSGLWLARYQWNPQGEPLPFSQSDLQRRERLLTSVAVAVVDGRTPYSRFSSDGGDQLPGITTEDNDLTQLLFETAAHWRGVSWQQELHNKRVRDRTSGGSRKMRGGYIQLGSFVNEWWRLWPRQLELAGRLSIVDPDRSLSGNTEKERTLGLNWFFNGHRNKLTLDYSWLNFEDFGDSATRNRLRLQWELSF
;
A
#
# COMPACT_ATOMS: atom_id res chain seq x y z
N MET A 1 -29.15 11.69 -76.41
CA MET A 1 -28.87 10.53 -75.54
C MET A 1 -28.92 11.01 -74.09
N ARG A 2 -30.01 10.74 -73.45
CA ARG A 2 -30.24 11.08 -72.03
C ARG A 2 -29.76 9.94 -71.13
N ARG A 3 -28.96 10.25 -70.10
CA ARG A 3 -28.67 9.30 -69.00
C ARG A 3 -29.39 9.75 -67.77
N HIS A 4 -30.26 8.89 -67.24
CA HIS A 4 -30.96 9.02 -65.98
C HIS A 4 -30.03 8.68 -64.82
N SER A 5 -30.06 9.51 -63.79
CA SER A 5 -29.51 9.23 -62.45
C SER A 5 -30.64 8.72 -61.56
N PRO A 6 -30.44 7.75 -60.68
CA PRO A 6 -31.43 7.29 -59.73
C PRO A 6 -31.39 8.12 -58.41
N PRO A 7 -32.47 8.12 -57.65
CA PRO A 7 -32.69 9.04 -56.49
C PRO A 7 -31.98 8.49 -55.23
N SER A 8 -31.49 9.45 -54.43
CA SER A 8 -30.91 9.23 -53.12
C SER A 8 -32.01 8.91 -52.10
N ILE A 9 -31.89 7.77 -51.42
CA ILE A 9 -32.70 7.41 -50.23
C ILE A 9 -31.95 7.86 -49.00
N VAL A 10 -32.51 8.85 -48.30
CA VAL A 10 -32.12 9.29 -46.97
C VAL A 10 -32.79 8.35 -45.97
N PHE A 11 -32.01 7.53 -45.26
CA PHE A 11 -32.48 6.78 -44.10
C PHE A 11 -32.08 7.54 -42.84
N LEU A 12 -33.05 8.00 -42.11
CA LEU A 12 -32.98 8.46 -40.74
C LEU A 12 -32.67 7.27 -39.80
N PHE A 13 -31.49 7.24 -39.18
CA PHE A 13 -31.26 6.42 -38.01
C PHE A 13 -31.28 7.32 -36.77
N LYS A 14 -32.44 7.38 -36.15
CA LYS A 14 -32.60 7.69 -34.75
C LYS A 14 -32.92 6.39 -34.02
N THR A 15 -32.31 6.15 -32.87
CA THR A 15 -32.51 5.06 -31.93
C THR A 15 -31.54 3.89 -32.06
N SER A 16 -30.51 3.92 -31.19
CA SER A 16 -30.13 2.81 -30.29
C SER A 16 -28.80 3.11 -29.59
N GLN A 17 -28.80 4.04 -28.63
CA GLN A 17 -27.68 4.17 -27.65
C GLN A 17 -28.00 3.52 -26.30
N HIS A 18 -29.09 2.78 -26.17
CA HIS A 18 -29.48 2.17 -24.91
C HIS A 18 -29.24 0.64 -24.80
N LEU A 19 -28.54 0.03 -25.77
CA LEU A 19 -28.32 -1.44 -25.74
C LEU A 19 -26.88 -1.90 -25.61
N ALA A 20 -25.89 -1.00 -25.59
CA ALA A 20 -24.48 -1.37 -25.48
C ALA A 20 -23.98 -1.51 -24.03
N ALA A 21 -24.75 -1.06 -23.03
CA ALA A 21 -24.37 -1.15 -21.63
C ALA A 21 -24.70 -2.49 -20.94
N ARG A 22 -25.34 -3.45 -21.64
CA ARG A 22 -25.76 -4.74 -21.04
C ARG A 22 -24.90 -5.95 -21.42
N THR A 23 -23.93 -5.81 -22.29
CA THR A 23 -23.10 -6.95 -22.75
C THR A 23 -21.66 -6.96 -22.23
N ALA A 24 -21.19 -5.92 -21.56
CA ALA A 24 -19.85 -5.90 -20.97
C ALA A 24 -19.76 -6.56 -19.56
N GLY A 25 -20.89 -6.98 -18.98
CA GLY A 25 -20.96 -7.61 -17.65
C GLY A 25 -20.84 -9.15 -17.63
N ALA A 26 -20.64 -9.81 -18.76
CA ALA A 26 -20.84 -11.26 -18.86
C ALA A 26 -19.59 -12.12 -19.06
N SER A 27 -18.36 -11.57 -19.05
CA SER A 27 -17.15 -12.36 -19.34
C SER A 27 -16.11 -12.47 -18.23
N TYR A 28 -16.44 -12.10 -16.97
CA TYR A 28 -15.54 -12.34 -15.84
C TYR A 28 -16.13 -13.35 -14.84
N ARG A 29 -16.54 -14.52 -15.34
CA ARG A 29 -16.72 -15.72 -14.51
C ARG A 29 -15.62 -16.72 -14.82
N LEU A 30 -14.40 -16.44 -14.38
CA LEU A 30 -13.43 -17.50 -14.19
C LEU A 30 -13.63 -18.11 -12.80
N SER A 31 -13.99 -19.38 -12.82
CA SER A 31 -14.31 -20.26 -11.72
C SER A 31 -13.27 -20.21 -10.59
N LYS A 32 -13.54 -19.48 -9.51
CA LYS A 32 -13.02 -19.87 -8.21
C LYS A 32 -13.85 -21.04 -7.71
N LYS A 33 -13.29 -22.23 -7.72
CA LYS A 33 -13.86 -23.38 -6.99
C LYS A 33 -13.97 -22.97 -5.53
N ARG A 34 -15.22 -22.76 -5.06
CA ARG A 34 -15.53 -22.55 -3.65
C ARG A 34 -15.18 -23.83 -2.88
N THR A 35 -14.17 -23.76 -2.06
CA THR A 35 -14.02 -24.70 -0.95
C THR A 35 -14.88 -24.14 0.17
N GLN A 36 -16.05 -24.71 0.36
CA GLN A 36 -16.86 -24.49 1.57
C GLN A 36 -16.07 -25.06 2.76
N VAL A 37 -15.34 -24.21 3.46
CA VAL A 37 -14.80 -24.55 4.77
C VAL A 37 -15.90 -24.25 5.77
N GLY A 38 -16.38 -25.32 6.40
CA GLY A 38 -17.57 -25.30 7.24
C GLY A 38 -17.46 -24.36 8.45
N ARG A 39 -18.61 -23.98 8.89
CA ARG A 39 -19.04 -23.03 9.94
C ARG A 39 -18.50 -23.27 11.37
N TRP A 40 -17.42 -24.07 11.59
CA TRP A 40 -17.03 -24.60 12.90
C TRP A 40 -15.71 -24.08 13.49
N LEU A 41 -15.06 -23.05 12.91
CA LEU A 41 -13.73 -22.62 13.36
C LEU A 41 -13.70 -21.36 14.24
N LEU A 42 -14.82 -20.69 14.52
CA LEU A 42 -14.83 -19.44 15.28
C LEU A 42 -14.45 -19.56 16.78
N PRO A 43 -14.71 -20.64 17.53
CA PRO A 43 -14.27 -20.72 18.91
C PRO A 43 -12.78 -21.02 19.09
N GLY A 44 -12.16 -21.70 18.14
CA GLY A 44 -10.77 -22.17 18.28
C GLY A 44 -9.71 -21.09 18.09
N VAL A 45 -9.96 -20.12 17.22
CA VAL A 45 -8.97 -19.08 16.87
C VAL A 45 -8.81 -18.04 17.99
N VAL A 46 -9.91 -17.72 18.69
CA VAL A 46 -9.87 -16.79 19.83
C VAL A 46 -9.15 -17.41 21.03
N TRP A 47 -9.31 -18.71 21.27
CA TRP A 47 -8.61 -19.42 22.36
C TRP A 47 -7.13 -19.62 22.09
N LEU A 48 -6.71 -19.80 20.83
CA LEU A 48 -5.28 -19.93 20.49
C LEU A 48 -4.53 -18.60 20.69
N SER A 49 -5.18 -17.47 20.43
CA SER A 49 -4.58 -16.14 20.65
C SER A 49 -4.45 -15.82 22.16
N LEU A 50 -5.38 -16.23 22.99
CA LEU A 50 -5.32 -16.06 24.44
C LEU A 50 -4.29 -17.01 25.10
N ALA A 51 -4.14 -18.24 24.62
CA ALA A 51 -3.15 -19.19 25.13
C ALA A 51 -1.71 -18.76 24.81
N MET A 52 -1.46 -18.15 23.64
CA MET A 52 -0.12 -17.62 23.29
C MET A 52 0.23 -16.34 24.06
N SER A 53 -0.77 -15.55 24.51
CA SER A 53 -0.54 -14.37 25.36
C SER A 53 -0.11 -14.74 26.77
N ALA A 54 -0.67 -15.79 27.34
CA ALA A 54 -0.33 -16.26 28.70
C ALA A 54 1.08 -16.87 28.78
N SER A 55 1.58 -17.47 27.68
CA SER A 55 2.93 -18.03 27.63
C SER A 55 4.03 -16.96 27.42
N ALA A 56 3.69 -15.76 26.95
CA ALA A 56 4.64 -14.67 26.75
C ALA A 56 4.90 -13.88 28.04
N GLU A 57 3.98 -13.91 29.00
CA GLU A 57 4.11 -13.17 30.28
C GLU A 57 5.03 -13.86 31.29
N SER A 58 5.28 -15.18 31.15
CA SER A 58 6.14 -15.95 32.05
C SER A 58 7.63 -15.91 31.69
N LEU A 59 8.04 -15.18 30.65
CA LEU A 59 9.43 -15.07 30.20
C LEU A 59 10.04 -13.67 30.38
N GLN A 60 9.40 -12.79 31.16
CA GLN A 60 9.94 -11.46 31.45
C GLN A 60 10.22 -11.25 32.96
N THR A 61 11.07 -12.07 33.54
CA THR A 61 11.74 -11.73 34.79
C THR A 61 13.08 -12.42 34.87
N GLU A 62 14.08 -11.76 34.32
CA GLU A 62 15.46 -11.76 34.88
C GLU A 62 16.29 -10.73 34.11
N THR A 63 16.30 -9.51 34.63
CA THR A 63 17.33 -8.55 34.31
C THR A 63 18.54 -8.88 35.20
N VAL A 64 19.48 -9.62 34.65
CA VAL A 64 20.82 -9.72 35.21
C VAL A 64 21.66 -8.63 34.54
N GLU A 65 22.07 -7.62 35.33
CA GLU A 65 23.14 -6.71 34.93
C GLU A 65 24.44 -7.52 34.79
N PRO A 66 25.20 -7.38 33.68
CA PRO A 66 26.49 -8.05 33.58
C PRO A 66 27.53 -7.28 34.41
N ASP A 67 28.07 -7.96 35.44
CA ASP A 67 29.27 -7.57 36.18
C ASP A 67 30.45 -7.48 35.18
N ALA A 68 31.09 -6.32 35.19
CA ALA A 68 32.22 -6.03 34.32
C ALA A 68 33.53 -6.54 34.91
N SER A 69 33.75 -7.88 34.94
CA SER A 69 35.08 -8.43 35.16
C SER A 69 35.11 -9.90 34.84
N ALA A 70 35.37 -10.25 33.60
CA ALA A 70 36.08 -11.48 33.19
C ALA A 70 36.31 -11.43 31.66
N VAL A 71 37.44 -10.89 31.26
CA VAL A 71 38.06 -11.25 29.97
C VAL A 71 38.59 -12.65 30.09
N SER A 72 37.90 -13.60 29.49
CA SER A 72 38.47 -14.90 29.14
C SER A 72 38.14 -15.23 27.71
N ASP A 73 39.15 -15.26 26.88
CA ASP A 73 39.13 -15.88 25.55
C ASP A 73 38.43 -17.25 25.60
N SER A 74 37.24 -17.29 25.05
CA SER A 74 36.69 -18.55 24.55
C SER A 74 36.03 -18.24 23.22
N ASP A 75 36.60 -18.82 22.18
CA ASP A 75 36.08 -18.98 20.84
C ASP A 75 34.72 -19.72 20.91
N ALA A 76 33.71 -19.05 21.42
CA ALA A 76 32.35 -19.53 21.39
C ALA A 76 31.87 -19.34 19.94
N SER A 77 31.82 -20.43 19.18
CA SER A 77 31.23 -20.51 17.85
C SER A 77 29.88 -19.82 17.87
N ARG A 78 29.86 -18.58 17.38
CA ARG A 78 28.63 -17.78 17.25
C ARG A 78 27.69 -18.59 16.37
N GLU A 79 26.48 -18.91 16.88
CA GLU A 79 25.51 -19.61 16.06
C GLU A 79 25.21 -18.76 14.82
N ALA A 80 25.51 -19.32 13.64
CA ALA A 80 25.31 -18.61 12.36
C ALA A 80 23.83 -18.29 12.10
N TRP A 81 22.91 -18.98 12.79
CA TRP A 81 21.48 -18.80 12.69
C TRP A 81 20.89 -18.28 13.99
N TYR A 82 20.09 -17.24 13.92
CA TYR A 82 19.34 -16.71 15.07
C TYR A 82 17.99 -16.12 14.64
N TYR A 83 17.07 -15.93 15.58
CA TYR A 83 15.78 -15.32 15.33
C TYR A 83 15.84 -13.80 15.59
N GLY A 84 15.90 -13.02 14.49
CA GLY A 84 16.02 -11.57 14.52
C GLY A 84 14.67 -10.83 14.39
N LYS A 85 14.75 -9.51 14.27
CA LYS A 85 13.57 -8.63 14.11
C LYS A 85 12.79 -8.87 12.81
N LYS A 86 13.41 -9.44 11.78
CA LYS A 86 12.80 -9.68 10.45
C LYS A 86 12.41 -11.15 10.24
N GLY A 87 12.77 -12.06 11.15
CA GLY A 87 12.56 -13.49 11.06
C GLY A 87 13.84 -14.27 11.31
N LEU A 88 13.92 -15.51 10.79
CA LEU A 88 15.13 -16.35 10.88
C LEU A 88 16.25 -15.68 10.09
N THR A 89 17.37 -15.42 10.74
CA THR A 89 18.51 -14.70 10.19
C THR A 89 19.73 -15.61 10.15
N TYR A 90 20.49 -15.56 9.06
CA TYR A 90 21.76 -16.22 8.86
C TYR A 90 22.87 -15.18 8.76
N ASP A 91 23.82 -15.23 9.66
CA ASP A 91 24.96 -14.29 9.74
C ASP A 91 26.19 -15.00 10.32
N PRO A 92 26.91 -15.82 9.51
CA PRO A 92 27.99 -16.65 10.01
C PRO A 92 29.22 -15.86 10.48
N GLU A 93 29.48 -14.70 9.85
CA GLU A 93 30.71 -13.94 10.08
C GLU A 93 30.46 -12.46 10.43
N GLY A 94 29.20 -12.04 10.63
CA GLY A 94 28.84 -10.65 10.87
C GLY A 94 28.88 -9.75 9.61
N SER A 95 29.23 -10.31 8.45
CA SER A 95 29.33 -9.60 7.17
C SER A 95 28.19 -9.93 6.20
N THR A 96 27.54 -11.09 6.38
CA THR A 96 26.41 -11.53 5.56
C THR A 96 25.20 -11.64 6.47
N ASN A 97 24.17 -10.86 6.22
CA ASN A 97 22.96 -10.83 7.03
C ASN A 97 21.76 -11.17 6.16
N LEU A 98 21.53 -12.48 5.92
CA LEU A 98 20.37 -12.97 5.19
C LEU A 98 19.25 -13.34 6.14
N TRP A 99 18.04 -12.96 5.85
CA TRP A 99 16.88 -13.27 6.66
C TRP A 99 15.70 -13.76 5.83
N ILE A 100 14.86 -14.56 6.44
CA ILE A 100 13.57 -15.01 5.91
C ILE A 100 12.49 -14.82 6.97
N GLY A 101 11.34 -14.34 6.57
CA GLY A 101 10.22 -14.09 7.47
C GLY A 101 8.89 -14.35 6.80
N ILE A 102 7.89 -14.63 7.61
CA ILE A 102 6.52 -14.91 7.16
C ILE A 102 5.58 -13.87 7.76
N ARG A 103 4.56 -13.50 6.99
CA ARG A 103 3.48 -12.65 7.45
C ARG A 103 2.14 -13.21 7.04
N LEU A 104 1.24 -13.32 8.01
CA LEU A 104 -0.14 -13.76 7.83
C LEU A 104 -1.08 -12.62 8.18
N GLN A 105 -2.10 -12.43 7.36
CA GLN A 105 -3.22 -11.54 7.63
C GLN A 105 -4.51 -12.29 7.34
N THR A 106 -5.27 -12.59 8.40
CA THR A 106 -6.64 -13.09 8.28
C THR A 106 -7.59 -11.91 8.44
N ARG A 107 -8.61 -11.86 7.63
CA ARG A 107 -9.59 -10.77 7.64
C ARG A 107 -11.02 -11.32 7.58
N PHE A 108 -11.85 -10.79 8.46
CA PHE A 108 -13.29 -10.80 8.31
C PHE A 108 -13.72 -9.47 7.66
N ASP A 109 -14.48 -9.55 6.59
CA ASP A 109 -15.07 -8.41 5.89
C ASP A 109 -16.57 -8.66 5.75
N ASP A 110 -17.40 -7.75 6.24
CA ASP A 110 -18.85 -7.84 6.07
C ASP A 110 -19.32 -7.38 4.68
N TYR A 111 -18.37 -6.88 3.88
CA TYR A 111 -18.57 -6.45 2.50
C TYR A 111 -17.26 -6.64 1.70
N PRO A 112 -17.15 -7.73 0.91
CA PRO A 112 -15.87 -8.15 0.32
C PRO A 112 -15.35 -7.31 -0.85
N GLY A 113 -15.99 -6.23 -1.23
CA GLY A 113 -15.49 -5.30 -2.24
C GLY A 113 -14.10 -4.77 -1.85
N GLN A 114 -13.04 -5.26 -2.49
CA GLN A 114 -11.66 -4.91 -2.15
C GLN A 114 -11.29 -3.49 -2.58
N ASN A 115 -11.97 -2.95 -3.56
CA ASN A 115 -11.63 -1.67 -4.17
C ASN A 115 -12.82 -0.74 -4.13
N SER A 116 -12.52 0.49 -3.80
CA SER A 116 -13.47 1.57 -3.69
C SER A 116 -13.84 2.07 -5.08
N SER A 117 -14.60 1.29 -5.84
CA SER A 117 -15.28 1.78 -7.02
C SER A 117 -16.80 1.75 -6.80
N ALA A 118 -17.53 2.62 -7.49
CA ALA A 118 -19.00 2.62 -7.43
C ALA A 118 -19.58 1.25 -7.83
N ALA A 119 -18.91 0.54 -8.77
CA ALA A 119 -19.30 -0.79 -9.20
C ALA A 119 -19.21 -1.85 -8.09
N ASP A 120 -18.17 -1.78 -7.23
CA ASP A 120 -17.99 -2.73 -6.13
C ASP A 120 -19.07 -2.55 -5.03
N LEU A 121 -19.61 -1.34 -4.89
CA LEU A 121 -20.67 -1.04 -3.93
C LEU A 121 -22.05 -1.55 -4.34
N LEU A 122 -22.23 -1.88 -5.60
CA LEU A 122 -23.49 -2.44 -6.13
C LEU A 122 -23.55 -3.97 -5.98
N LEU A 123 -22.43 -4.61 -5.56
CA LEU A 123 -22.42 -6.06 -5.30
C LEU A 123 -23.26 -6.40 -4.08
N GLU A 124 -23.83 -7.61 -4.07
CA GLU A 124 -24.57 -8.12 -2.92
C GLU A 124 -23.65 -8.22 -1.70
N ARG A 125 -24.22 -7.92 -0.53
CA ARG A 125 -23.54 -8.06 0.75
C ARG A 125 -23.33 -9.54 1.05
N ASP A 126 -22.09 -9.98 1.12
CA ASP A 126 -21.69 -11.31 1.55
C ASP A 126 -20.55 -11.17 2.57
N SER A 127 -20.65 -11.88 3.69
CA SER A 127 -19.60 -11.84 4.72
C SER A 127 -18.54 -12.87 4.39
N GLU A 128 -17.29 -12.49 4.39
CA GLU A 128 -16.18 -13.36 4.07
C GLU A 128 -15.11 -13.34 5.17
N LEU A 129 -14.56 -14.52 5.47
CA LEU A 129 -13.37 -14.69 6.30
C LEU A 129 -12.27 -15.31 5.46
N ASP A 130 -11.23 -14.55 5.18
CA ASP A 130 -10.16 -14.93 4.28
C ASP A 130 -8.79 -14.84 4.89
N LEU A 131 -7.85 -15.65 4.36
CA LEU A 131 -6.42 -15.36 4.42
C LEU A 131 -6.12 -14.27 3.39
N ASN A 132 -6.30 -13.01 3.79
CA ASN A 132 -6.15 -11.86 2.89
C ASN A 132 -4.71 -11.70 2.38
N ARG A 133 -3.70 -12.05 3.19
CA ARG A 133 -2.27 -12.06 2.79
C ARG A 133 -1.52 -13.17 3.52
N GLY A 134 -0.79 -13.96 2.75
CA GLY A 134 0.16 -14.98 3.23
C GLY A 134 1.51 -14.74 2.56
N ARG A 135 2.42 -13.98 3.21
CA ARG A 135 3.63 -13.49 2.55
C ARG A 135 4.90 -14.12 3.07
N LEU A 136 5.67 -14.66 2.14
CA LEU A 136 7.05 -15.06 2.36
C LEU A 136 7.95 -13.89 1.94
N LYS A 137 8.87 -13.50 2.80
CA LYS A 137 9.81 -12.41 2.58
C LYS A 137 11.21 -12.88 2.86
N GLY A 138 12.16 -12.36 2.13
CA GLY A 138 13.56 -12.59 2.41
C GLY A 138 14.44 -11.50 1.84
N GLY A 139 15.63 -11.40 2.36
CA GLY A 139 16.59 -10.41 1.90
C GLY A 139 17.77 -10.28 2.83
N GLY A 140 18.56 -9.27 2.59
CA GLY A 140 19.73 -8.93 3.39
C GLY A 140 20.96 -8.61 2.54
N LEU A 141 22.08 -8.44 3.21
CA LEU A 141 23.36 -8.14 2.57
C LEU A 141 23.99 -9.41 2.01
N LEU A 142 24.35 -9.39 0.73
CA LEU A 142 25.07 -10.45 0.04
C LEU A 142 26.55 -10.08 -0.07
N THR A 143 27.44 -10.93 0.45
CA THR A 143 28.90 -10.93 0.21
C THR A 143 29.68 -9.64 0.55
N ALA A 144 29.02 -8.51 0.74
CA ALA A 144 29.61 -7.23 1.11
C ALA A 144 28.52 -6.24 1.54
N ASP A 145 28.89 -5.21 2.29
CA ASP A 145 27.98 -4.20 2.83
C ASP A 145 27.30 -3.31 1.77
N TRP A 146 27.71 -3.46 0.51
CA TRP A 146 27.25 -2.61 -0.60
C TRP A 146 26.09 -3.20 -1.44
N LEU A 147 25.73 -4.50 -1.26
CA LEU A 147 24.67 -5.15 -2.04
C LEU A 147 23.58 -5.71 -1.14
N ASP A 148 22.43 -5.03 -1.06
CA ASP A 148 21.20 -5.51 -0.41
C ASP A 148 20.27 -6.15 -1.44
N VAL A 149 19.74 -7.32 -1.14
CA VAL A 149 18.73 -8.00 -1.95
C VAL A 149 17.45 -8.18 -1.15
N TYR A 150 16.32 -8.19 -1.84
CA TYR A 150 15.02 -8.39 -1.21
C TYR A 150 14.04 -9.05 -2.16
N PHE A 151 13.25 -10.00 -1.64
CA PHE A 151 12.08 -10.54 -2.32
C PHE A 151 10.85 -10.60 -1.41
N GLU A 152 9.66 -10.53 -2.01
CA GLU A 152 8.38 -10.73 -1.35
C GLU A 152 7.44 -11.51 -2.27
N TYR A 153 6.95 -12.66 -1.81
CA TYR A 153 5.97 -13.49 -2.51
C TYR A 153 4.69 -13.57 -1.69
N ASP A 154 3.52 -13.43 -2.33
CA ASP A 154 2.21 -13.49 -1.72
C ASP A 154 1.49 -14.77 -2.15
N GLN A 155 1.35 -15.72 -1.26
CA GLN A 155 0.83 -17.04 -1.56
C GLN A 155 -0.66 -17.04 -1.99
N PRO A 156 -1.58 -16.30 -1.33
CA PRO A 156 -2.99 -16.29 -1.75
C PRO A 156 -3.22 -15.74 -3.15
N SER A 157 -2.43 -14.75 -3.56
CA SER A 157 -2.50 -14.18 -4.90
C SER A 157 -1.65 -14.95 -5.93
N GLY A 158 -0.66 -15.73 -5.48
CA GLY A 158 0.29 -16.41 -6.35
C GLY A 158 1.32 -15.48 -6.98
N TYR A 159 1.56 -14.30 -6.42
CA TYR A 159 2.37 -13.27 -7.05
C TYR A 159 3.73 -13.05 -6.38
N LEU A 160 4.79 -12.97 -7.20
CA LEU A 160 6.03 -12.35 -6.80
C LEU A 160 5.81 -10.82 -6.78
N LEU A 161 5.78 -10.26 -5.59
CA LEU A 161 5.48 -8.84 -5.38
C LEU A 161 6.72 -7.98 -5.56
N ASP A 162 7.81 -8.30 -4.88
CA ASP A 162 9.07 -7.57 -4.92
C ASP A 162 10.21 -8.55 -5.25
N LEU A 163 11.11 -8.14 -6.13
CA LEU A 163 12.40 -8.78 -6.37
C LEU A 163 13.37 -7.68 -6.80
N ARG A 164 14.29 -7.31 -5.91
CA ARG A 164 15.17 -6.17 -6.16
C ARG A 164 16.55 -6.35 -5.56
N ALA A 165 17.52 -5.70 -6.19
CA ALA A 165 18.84 -5.48 -5.67
C ALA A 165 19.05 -3.97 -5.46
N THR A 166 19.70 -3.60 -4.36
CA THR A 166 20.08 -2.22 -4.06
C THR A 166 21.57 -2.17 -3.83
N LEU A 167 22.25 -1.37 -4.62
CA LEU A 167 23.70 -1.14 -4.53
C LEU A 167 23.95 0.18 -3.79
N GLN A 168 24.77 0.14 -2.76
CA GLN A 168 25.27 1.32 -2.08
C GLN A 168 26.53 1.82 -2.80
N LEU A 169 26.46 3.00 -3.43
CA LEU A 169 27.58 3.62 -4.15
C LEU A 169 28.42 4.56 -3.26
N GLY A 170 27.96 4.81 -2.05
CA GLY A 170 28.58 5.68 -1.06
C GLY A 170 27.66 5.81 0.15
N ASP A 171 28.03 6.63 1.13
CA ASP A 171 27.30 6.73 2.41
C ASP A 171 25.83 7.15 2.25
N GLN A 172 25.51 7.88 1.19
CA GLN A 172 24.19 8.51 1.02
C GLN A 172 23.62 8.33 -0.40
N LEU A 173 24.19 7.47 -1.23
CA LEU A 173 23.79 7.27 -2.63
C LEU A 173 23.57 5.78 -2.91
N PHE A 174 22.40 5.45 -3.47
CA PHE A 174 21.99 4.10 -3.75
C PHE A 174 21.41 3.97 -5.16
N VAL A 175 21.75 2.86 -5.83
CA VAL A 175 21.11 2.41 -7.07
C VAL A 175 20.29 1.18 -6.78
N ARG A 176 19.04 1.17 -7.22
CA ARG A 176 18.14 0.01 -7.11
C ARG A 176 17.73 -0.46 -8.48
N VAL A 177 17.68 -1.78 -8.67
CA VAL A 177 17.20 -2.43 -9.89
C VAL A 177 16.25 -3.57 -9.52
N GLY A 178 15.28 -3.85 -10.39
CA GLY A 178 14.33 -4.94 -10.18
C GLY A 178 12.89 -4.50 -10.17
N GLN A 179 12.06 -5.13 -9.35
CA GLN A 179 10.65 -4.82 -9.16
C GLN A 179 10.37 -4.48 -7.69
N TRP A 180 9.76 -3.33 -7.44
CA TRP A 180 9.41 -2.86 -6.10
C TRP A 180 8.22 -1.91 -6.12
N LYS A 181 7.68 -1.55 -4.93
CA LYS A 181 6.74 -0.43 -4.80
C LYS A 181 7.47 0.89 -5.07
N SER A 182 7.06 1.62 -6.11
CA SER A 182 7.60 2.95 -6.40
C SER A 182 7.47 3.89 -5.20
N GLU A 183 8.42 4.78 -5.05
CA GLU A 183 8.46 5.76 -3.98
C GLU A 183 7.59 7.00 -4.28
N TYR A 184 6.40 6.79 -4.89
CA TYR A 184 5.51 7.88 -5.23
C TYR A 184 4.83 8.50 -3.99
N ASN A 185 4.09 7.71 -3.20
CA ASN A 185 3.29 8.22 -2.09
C ASN A 185 3.46 7.36 -0.82
N ARG A 186 3.45 8.03 0.34
CA ARG A 186 3.68 7.44 1.66
C ARG A 186 2.75 6.28 1.97
N GLU A 187 1.44 6.45 1.73
CA GLU A 187 0.45 5.41 2.04
C GLU A 187 0.75 4.11 1.31
N ARG A 188 1.24 4.21 0.05
CA ARG A 188 1.58 3.02 -0.72
C ARG A 188 2.92 2.41 -0.35
N ILE A 189 3.95 3.22 -0.11
CA ILE A 189 5.28 2.79 0.32
C ILE A 189 5.17 1.97 1.61
N ASP A 190 4.37 2.43 2.58
CA ASP A 190 4.20 1.74 3.86
C ASP A 190 3.71 0.31 3.66
N SER A 191 4.20 -0.56 4.55
CA SER A 191 3.78 -1.96 4.58
C SER A 191 2.31 -2.07 4.94
N SER A 192 1.55 -2.91 4.23
CA SER A 192 0.16 -3.20 4.60
C SER A 192 -0.01 -3.78 6.02
N GLY A 193 1.06 -4.30 6.63
CA GLY A 193 1.06 -4.72 8.04
C GLY A 193 1.29 -3.60 9.04
N LYS A 194 1.64 -2.39 8.60
CA LYS A 194 1.91 -1.25 9.47
C LYS A 194 0.84 -0.17 9.40
N GLN A 195 -0.23 -0.40 8.64
CA GLN A 195 -1.31 0.55 8.49
C GLN A 195 -2.23 0.59 9.70
N GLN A 196 -2.87 1.73 9.93
CA GLN A 196 -3.85 1.95 10.99
C GLN A 196 -5.24 1.45 10.65
N MET A 197 -5.56 1.31 9.36
CA MET A 197 -6.80 0.72 8.84
C MET A 197 -6.47 -0.62 8.18
N THR A 198 -7.46 -1.46 7.97
CA THR A 198 -7.28 -2.77 7.31
C THR A 198 -6.89 -2.61 5.85
N GLU A 199 -7.35 -1.53 5.19
CA GLU A 199 -6.97 -1.17 3.84
C GLU A 199 -6.60 0.32 3.69
N ARG A 200 -5.95 0.64 2.58
CA ARG A 200 -5.61 1.99 2.17
C ARG A 200 -6.86 2.81 1.84
N SER A 201 -6.68 4.13 1.79
CA SER A 201 -7.75 5.06 1.42
C SER A 201 -8.27 4.81 -0.01
N ILE A 202 -9.48 5.29 -0.30
CA ILE A 202 -10.00 5.30 -1.69
C ILE A 202 -9.06 6.05 -2.64
N SER A 203 -8.30 7.05 -2.15
CA SER A 203 -7.30 7.77 -2.96
C SER A 203 -6.23 6.83 -3.52
N ASN A 204 -5.85 5.77 -2.79
CA ASN A 204 -4.87 4.80 -3.27
C ASN A 204 -5.34 4.07 -4.52
N TYR A 205 -6.65 3.80 -4.67
CA TYR A 205 -7.19 3.18 -5.87
C TYR A 205 -6.96 4.05 -7.12
N TRP A 206 -7.13 5.36 -7.00
CA TRP A 206 -7.06 6.31 -8.12
C TRP A 206 -5.64 6.77 -8.44
N PHE A 207 -4.75 6.85 -7.43
CA PHE A 207 -3.49 7.58 -7.57
C PHE A 207 -2.23 6.76 -7.30
N ALA A 208 -2.32 5.52 -6.81
CA ALA A 208 -1.12 4.70 -6.61
C ALA A 208 -0.40 4.40 -7.93
N ILE A 209 0.93 4.44 -7.91
CA ILE A 209 1.79 3.94 -9.00
C ILE A 209 2.19 2.48 -8.75
N ASP A 210 2.16 2.08 -7.49
CA ASP A 210 2.40 0.71 -7.01
C ASP A 210 3.72 0.10 -7.48
N ARG A 211 3.72 -1.21 -7.68
CA ARG A 211 4.89 -2.00 -8.07
C ARG A 211 5.16 -1.89 -9.55
N GLN A 212 6.43 -1.61 -9.85
CA GLN A 212 6.93 -1.51 -11.21
C GLN A 212 8.29 -2.20 -11.30
N ALA A 213 8.60 -2.77 -12.47
CA ALA A 213 9.99 -3.04 -12.82
C ALA A 213 10.69 -1.73 -13.13
N GLY A 214 11.94 -1.56 -12.69
CA GLY A 214 12.60 -0.27 -12.86
C GLY A 214 14.06 -0.21 -12.45
N VAL A 215 14.59 1.00 -12.59
CA VAL A 215 15.89 1.44 -12.06
C VAL A 215 15.65 2.72 -11.27
N ALA A 216 16.23 2.81 -10.09
CA ALA A 216 16.13 4.00 -9.25
C ALA A 216 17.49 4.45 -8.77
N LEU A 217 17.66 5.76 -8.69
CA LEU A 217 18.72 6.43 -7.98
C LEU A 217 18.10 7.17 -6.81
N ASN A 218 18.62 6.97 -5.60
CA ASN A 218 18.09 7.62 -4.42
C ASN A 218 19.18 7.97 -3.43
N GLY A 219 18.91 8.98 -2.60
CA GLY A 219 19.90 9.45 -1.66
C GLY A 219 19.34 10.38 -0.60
N ARG A 220 20.26 10.93 0.21
CA ARG A 220 19.95 11.85 1.29
C ARG A 220 20.95 13.00 1.32
N PHE A 221 20.47 14.23 1.55
CA PHE A 221 21.29 15.43 1.67
C PHE A 221 21.24 15.99 3.09
N ALA A 222 22.29 16.72 3.47
CA ALA A 222 22.35 17.55 4.68
C ALA A 222 21.92 16.80 5.95
N HIS A 223 22.30 15.55 6.06
CA HIS A 223 22.02 14.65 7.18
C HIS A 223 22.18 15.32 8.54
N GLY A 224 21.20 15.18 9.43
CA GLY A 224 21.21 15.69 10.80
C GLY A 224 20.98 17.20 10.93
N THR A 225 20.74 17.92 9.83
CA THR A 225 20.48 19.38 9.84
C THR A 225 19.00 19.68 9.56
N ARG A 226 18.61 20.96 9.68
CA ARG A 226 17.25 21.40 9.28
C ARG A 226 17.00 21.31 7.77
N ALA A 227 18.04 21.17 6.96
CA ALA A 227 17.96 20.98 5.52
C ALA A 227 17.98 19.49 5.11
N ASP A 228 17.95 18.58 6.08
CA ASP A 228 17.93 17.14 5.85
C ASP A 228 16.79 16.76 4.90
N SER A 229 17.11 15.99 3.88
CA SER A 229 16.15 15.61 2.86
C SER A 229 16.54 14.32 2.16
N ASN A 230 15.51 13.50 1.87
CA ASN A 230 15.65 12.34 1.01
C ASN A 230 15.13 12.67 -0.40
N TRP A 231 15.71 12.02 -1.40
CA TRP A 231 15.29 12.16 -2.80
C TRP A 231 15.32 10.82 -3.52
N TRP A 232 14.43 10.65 -4.50
CA TRP A 232 14.31 9.48 -5.38
C TRP A 232 14.11 9.95 -6.80
N LEU A 233 14.81 9.34 -7.72
CA LEU A 233 14.62 9.46 -9.16
C LEU A 233 14.51 8.04 -9.72
N GLU A 234 13.37 7.72 -10.33
CA GLU A 234 13.08 6.38 -10.81
C GLU A 234 12.69 6.41 -12.28
N TYR A 235 13.15 5.43 -13.04
CA TYR A 235 12.62 5.11 -14.35
C TYR A 235 11.98 3.72 -14.28
N LEU A 236 10.67 3.69 -14.49
CA LEU A 236 9.79 2.55 -14.28
C LEU A 236 9.24 2.06 -15.61
N SER A 237 8.93 0.77 -15.74
CA SER A 237 8.43 0.16 -16.98
C SER A 237 7.11 0.77 -17.49
N GLY A 238 6.27 1.30 -16.60
CA GLY A 238 4.91 1.75 -16.94
C GLY A 238 3.91 0.61 -17.14
N GLU A 239 4.33 -0.63 -16.94
CA GLU A 239 3.53 -1.84 -17.19
C GLU A 239 2.92 -2.44 -15.91
N GLY A 240 3.24 -1.87 -14.75
CA GLY A 240 2.82 -2.42 -13.46
C GLY A 240 3.66 -3.63 -13.02
N ARG A 241 3.20 -4.31 -11.96
CA ARG A 241 3.83 -5.52 -11.45
C ARG A 241 3.82 -6.63 -12.49
N GLY A 242 4.97 -7.29 -12.68
CA GLY A 242 5.14 -8.40 -13.62
C GLY A 242 5.22 -7.99 -15.08
N GLY A 243 5.05 -6.70 -15.38
CA GLY A 243 5.22 -6.17 -16.73
C GLY A 243 6.70 -6.06 -17.12
N GLY A 244 7.00 -6.34 -18.37
CA GLY A 244 8.33 -6.21 -18.97
C GLY A 244 8.66 -4.76 -19.38
N TRP A 245 9.84 -4.58 -19.94
CA TRP A 245 10.24 -3.34 -20.60
C TRP A 245 9.77 -3.34 -22.04
N HIS A 246 8.98 -2.35 -22.42
CA HIS A 246 8.56 -2.11 -23.78
C HIS A 246 9.09 -0.75 -24.26
N SER A 247 9.47 -0.65 -25.54
CA SER A 247 10.00 0.59 -26.11
C SER A 247 9.02 1.76 -26.06
N ASP A 248 7.74 1.44 -25.98
CA ASP A 248 6.64 2.39 -26.09
C ASP A 248 6.05 2.80 -24.73
N SER A 249 6.53 2.23 -23.61
CA SER A 249 6.09 2.57 -22.27
C SER A 249 7.29 2.95 -21.38
N GLY A 250 7.02 3.76 -20.38
CA GLY A 250 7.99 4.16 -19.37
C GLY A 250 7.50 5.37 -18.59
N LEU A 251 7.70 5.33 -17.27
CA LEU A 251 7.34 6.39 -16.36
C LEU A 251 8.58 6.92 -15.64
N TRP A 252 8.80 8.21 -15.71
CA TRP A 252 9.72 8.90 -14.83
C TRP A 252 9.01 9.26 -13.53
N LEU A 253 9.64 9.01 -12.40
CA LEU A 253 9.18 9.42 -11.09
C LEU A 253 10.31 10.17 -10.39
N ALA A 254 9.99 11.35 -9.85
CA ALA A 254 10.87 12.08 -8.96
C ALA A 254 10.11 12.41 -7.67
N ARG A 255 10.76 12.17 -6.51
CA ARG A 255 10.25 12.50 -5.19
C ARG A 255 11.32 13.22 -4.38
N TYR A 256 10.92 14.27 -3.68
CA TYR A 256 11.71 14.97 -2.68
C TYR A 256 10.98 14.99 -1.36
N GLN A 257 11.67 14.65 -0.28
CA GLN A 257 11.13 14.64 1.08
C GLN A 257 12.06 15.44 2.00
N TRP A 258 11.53 16.49 2.57
CA TRP A 258 12.20 17.30 3.58
C TRP A 258 11.93 16.76 4.98
N ASN A 259 12.97 16.70 5.83
CA ASN A 259 12.98 16.22 7.21
C ASN A 259 13.39 17.37 8.16
N PRO A 260 12.48 18.26 8.56
CA PRO A 260 12.81 19.51 9.25
C PRO A 260 13.60 19.35 10.55
N GLN A 261 13.49 18.20 11.21
CA GLN A 261 14.17 17.90 12.47
C GLN A 261 15.55 17.23 12.30
N GLY A 262 16.01 17.08 11.04
CA GLY A 262 17.29 16.43 10.71
C GLY A 262 17.24 14.89 10.78
N GLU A 263 16.04 14.33 10.85
CA GLU A 263 15.78 12.90 10.91
C GLU A 263 14.56 12.55 10.07
N PRO A 264 14.61 11.50 9.19
CA PRO A 264 13.47 11.09 8.40
C PRO A 264 12.39 10.45 9.26
N LEU A 265 11.14 10.88 9.08
CA LEU A 265 9.99 10.24 9.66
C LEU A 265 9.80 8.85 9.02
N PRO A 266 9.70 7.75 9.80
CA PRO A 266 9.34 6.43 9.27
C PRO A 266 8.04 6.46 8.48
N PHE A 267 7.90 5.59 7.48
CA PHE A 267 6.66 5.48 6.71
C PHE A 267 5.51 4.85 7.49
N SER A 268 5.80 4.11 8.60
CA SER A 268 4.78 3.54 9.47
C SER A 268 3.75 4.57 9.91
N GLN A 269 2.47 4.21 9.85
CA GLN A 269 1.38 5.14 10.15
C GLN A 269 1.25 5.43 11.65
N SER A 270 1.53 4.45 12.53
CA SER A 270 1.39 4.58 13.98
C SER A 270 2.68 5.05 14.64
N ASP A 271 2.59 5.98 15.60
CA ASP A 271 3.74 6.36 16.47
C ASP A 271 3.91 5.38 17.64
N LEU A 272 4.29 4.13 17.35
CA LEU A 272 4.54 3.10 18.37
C LEU A 272 5.67 3.47 19.35
N GLN A 273 6.61 4.31 18.91
CA GLN A 273 7.74 4.74 19.75
C GLN A 273 7.35 5.84 20.75
N ARG A 274 6.17 6.44 20.59
CA ARG A 274 5.69 7.57 21.42
C ARG A 274 6.73 8.66 21.59
N ARG A 275 7.24 9.13 20.44
CA ARG A 275 8.32 10.11 20.36
C ARG A 275 8.01 11.35 21.16
N GLU A 276 8.86 11.68 22.12
CA GLU A 276 8.70 12.89 22.94
C GLU A 276 8.84 14.16 22.11
N ARG A 277 9.69 14.13 21.07
CA ARG A 277 9.90 15.25 20.15
C ARG A 277 9.02 15.06 18.91
N LEU A 278 8.45 16.17 18.43
CA LEU A 278 7.73 16.21 17.18
C LEU A 278 8.70 15.86 16.05
N LEU A 279 8.34 14.85 15.26
CA LEU A 279 9.03 14.47 14.04
C LEU A 279 8.06 14.64 12.85
N THR A 280 8.48 15.39 11.83
CA THR A 280 7.65 15.71 10.67
C THR A 280 8.33 15.36 9.36
N SER A 281 7.53 15.21 8.34
CA SER A 281 7.97 15.02 6.95
C SER A 281 7.05 15.80 6.03
N VAL A 282 7.65 16.49 5.06
CA VAL A 282 6.95 17.17 3.96
C VAL A 282 7.52 16.65 2.66
N ALA A 283 6.67 16.19 1.74
CA ALA A 283 7.16 15.65 0.48
C ALA A 283 6.34 16.13 -0.72
N VAL A 284 7.01 16.16 -1.86
CA VAL A 284 6.41 16.35 -3.18
C VAL A 284 6.90 15.26 -4.10
N ALA A 285 6.03 14.79 -5.00
CA ALA A 285 6.42 13.85 -6.05
C ALA A 285 5.73 14.16 -7.37
N VAL A 286 6.40 13.81 -8.46
CA VAL A 286 5.90 13.91 -9.81
C VAL A 286 6.12 12.57 -10.52
N VAL A 287 5.13 12.17 -11.32
CA VAL A 287 5.24 11.07 -12.27
C VAL A 287 4.83 11.58 -13.63
N ASP A 288 5.58 11.25 -14.66
CA ASP A 288 5.26 11.60 -16.05
C ASP A 288 5.77 10.51 -17.00
N GLY A 289 4.97 10.19 -18.01
CA GLY A 289 5.38 9.27 -19.04
C GLY A 289 4.24 8.56 -19.74
N ARG A 290 4.59 7.55 -20.53
CA ARG A 290 3.67 6.76 -21.36
C ARG A 290 3.45 5.38 -20.77
N THR A 291 2.20 4.92 -20.77
CA THR A 291 1.79 3.64 -20.19
C THR A 291 0.53 3.11 -20.90
N PRO A 292 0.39 1.78 -21.09
CA PRO A 292 -0.87 1.20 -21.53
C PRO A 292 -1.98 1.32 -20.50
N TYR A 293 -1.65 1.62 -19.23
CA TYR A 293 -2.59 1.59 -18.11
C TYR A 293 -2.89 2.97 -17.55
N SER A 294 -4.07 3.13 -17.00
CA SER A 294 -4.47 4.36 -16.32
C SER A 294 -4.43 4.25 -14.78
N ARG A 295 -4.28 3.02 -14.22
CA ARG A 295 -4.09 2.76 -12.78
C ARG A 295 -3.14 1.58 -12.54
N PHE A 296 -2.62 1.51 -11.31
CA PHE A 296 -1.75 0.43 -10.87
C PHE A 296 -2.16 -0.09 -9.49
N SER A 297 -2.01 -1.40 -9.29
CA SER A 297 -2.31 -2.08 -8.03
C SER A 297 -1.31 -3.21 -7.77
N SER A 298 -1.48 -3.95 -6.67
CA SER A 298 -0.69 -5.16 -6.43
C SER A 298 -0.91 -6.24 -7.49
N ASP A 299 -2.02 -6.18 -8.23
CA ASP A 299 -2.33 -7.14 -9.29
C ASP A 299 -1.69 -6.77 -10.64
N GLY A 300 -1.14 -5.57 -10.74
CA GLY A 300 -0.49 -5.04 -11.95
C GLY A 300 -1.11 -3.74 -12.43
N GLY A 301 -0.94 -3.46 -13.73
CA GLY A 301 -1.59 -2.35 -14.42
C GLY A 301 -3.02 -2.69 -14.81
N ASP A 302 -3.90 -1.67 -14.86
CA ASP A 302 -5.32 -1.81 -15.20
C ASP A 302 -5.88 -0.46 -15.67
N GLN A 303 -7.15 -0.45 -16.13
CA GLN A 303 -7.83 0.77 -16.53
C GLN A 303 -8.74 1.31 -15.44
N LEU A 304 -8.76 2.63 -15.28
CA LEU A 304 -9.77 3.31 -14.49
C LEU A 304 -11.13 3.25 -15.20
N PRO A 305 -12.24 3.23 -14.45
CA PRO A 305 -13.58 3.22 -15.04
C PRO A 305 -13.75 4.32 -16.11
N GLY A 306 -14.25 3.94 -17.28
CA GLY A 306 -14.48 4.86 -18.41
C GLY A 306 -13.24 5.21 -19.24
N ILE A 307 -12.07 4.61 -18.97
CA ILE A 307 -10.86 4.68 -19.81
C ILE A 307 -10.68 3.32 -20.47
N THR A 308 -10.63 3.28 -21.78
CA THR A 308 -10.56 2.04 -22.58
C THR A 308 -9.32 1.94 -23.47
N THR A 309 -8.55 3.03 -23.59
CA THR A 309 -7.35 3.05 -24.41
C THR A 309 -6.17 2.40 -23.68
N GLU A 310 -5.33 1.71 -24.43
CA GLU A 310 -4.08 1.12 -23.95
C GLU A 310 -2.85 1.97 -24.35
N ASP A 311 -3.05 3.23 -24.71
CA ASP A 311 -1.98 4.18 -25.06
C ASP A 311 -2.24 5.53 -24.38
N ASN A 312 -1.70 5.69 -23.19
CA ASN A 312 -1.94 6.83 -22.33
C ASN A 312 -0.66 7.61 -22.04
N ASP A 313 -0.73 8.95 -22.08
CA ASP A 313 0.21 9.82 -21.35
C ASP A 313 -0.34 10.02 -19.93
N LEU A 314 0.45 9.68 -18.93
CA LEU A 314 0.09 9.81 -17.51
C LEU A 314 0.98 10.86 -16.87
N THR A 315 0.35 11.86 -16.24
CA THR A 315 1.05 12.86 -15.41
C THR A 315 0.39 12.90 -14.04
N GLN A 316 1.18 12.79 -12.96
CA GLN A 316 0.69 12.89 -11.57
C GLN A 316 1.56 13.81 -10.74
N LEU A 317 0.92 14.51 -9.80
CA LEU A 317 1.56 15.33 -8.79
C LEU A 317 1.04 14.94 -7.40
N LEU A 318 1.94 14.92 -6.43
CA LEU A 318 1.65 14.67 -5.02
C LEU A 318 2.22 15.79 -4.15
N PHE A 319 1.43 16.20 -3.16
CA PHE A 319 1.89 16.91 -1.97
C PHE A 319 1.51 16.11 -0.73
N GLU A 320 2.47 15.91 0.19
CA GLU A 320 2.33 15.03 1.34
C GLU A 320 2.90 15.67 2.59
N THR A 321 2.20 15.48 3.71
CA THR A 321 2.71 15.80 5.05
C THR A 321 2.48 14.64 6.01
N ALA A 322 3.41 14.44 6.94
CA ALA A 322 3.25 13.46 8.00
C ALA A 322 3.94 13.94 9.28
N ALA A 323 3.46 13.48 10.43
CA ALA A 323 4.02 13.82 11.73
C ALA A 323 3.78 12.73 12.77
N HIS A 324 4.74 12.57 13.71
CA HIS A 324 4.60 11.75 14.92
C HIS A 324 4.98 12.57 16.16
N TRP A 325 4.16 12.46 17.20
CA TRP A 325 4.43 13.12 18.47
C TRP A 325 3.62 12.49 19.62
N ARG A 326 4.30 11.99 20.66
CA ARG A 326 3.71 11.44 21.89
C ARG A 326 2.55 10.47 21.65
N GLY A 327 2.76 9.53 20.71
CA GLY A 327 1.75 8.55 20.35
C GLY A 327 0.63 9.08 19.44
N VAL A 328 0.69 10.35 19.04
CA VAL A 328 -0.16 10.92 17.98
C VAL A 328 0.56 10.81 16.65
N SER A 329 -0.16 10.41 15.63
CA SER A 329 0.31 10.36 14.25
C SER A 329 -0.63 11.14 13.32
N TRP A 330 -0.05 11.86 12.40
CA TRP A 330 -0.73 12.58 11.32
C TRP A 330 -0.21 12.13 9.98
N GLN A 331 -1.10 12.03 8.99
CA GLN A 331 -0.75 11.76 7.61
C GLN A 331 -1.75 12.41 6.67
N GLN A 332 -1.26 13.00 5.58
CA GLN A 332 -2.08 13.64 4.56
C GLN A 332 -1.40 13.53 3.22
N GLU A 333 -2.18 13.22 2.18
CA GLU A 333 -1.77 13.24 0.78
C GLU A 333 -2.79 13.99 -0.06
N LEU A 334 -2.32 14.81 -0.99
CA LEU A 334 -3.11 15.51 -2.00
C LEU A 334 -2.56 15.17 -3.38
N HIS A 335 -3.40 14.69 -4.26
CA HIS A 335 -3.04 14.22 -5.59
C HIS A 335 -3.75 15.02 -6.69
N ASN A 336 -3.03 15.25 -7.78
CA ASN A 336 -3.57 15.62 -9.07
C ASN A 336 -3.07 14.63 -10.12
N LYS A 337 -3.96 14.14 -10.96
CA LYS A 337 -3.65 13.18 -12.02
C LYS A 337 -4.29 13.61 -13.33
N ARG A 338 -3.54 13.46 -14.40
CA ARG A 338 -4.03 13.61 -15.76
C ARG A 338 -3.72 12.34 -16.53
N VAL A 339 -4.71 11.77 -17.19
CA VAL A 339 -4.57 10.70 -18.18
C VAL A 339 -5.03 11.27 -19.51
N ARG A 340 -4.15 11.19 -20.53
CA ARG A 340 -4.45 11.61 -21.89
C ARG A 340 -4.41 10.38 -22.79
N ASP A 341 -5.50 10.11 -23.45
CA ASP A 341 -5.56 9.13 -24.54
C ASP A 341 -4.80 9.67 -25.75
N ARG A 342 -3.76 8.99 -26.16
CA ARG A 342 -2.93 9.39 -27.30
C ARG A 342 -3.61 9.13 -28.64
N THR A 343 -4.55 8.17 -28.68
CA THR A 343 -5.28 7.79 -29.89
C THR A 343 -6.36 8.82 -30.22
N SER A 344 -7.18 9.19 -29.24
CA SER A 344 -8.28 10.15 -29.44
C SER A 344 -7.90 11.59 -29.14
N GLY A 345 -6.79 11.81 -28.39
CA GLY A 345 -6.37 13.12 -27.86
C GLY A 345 -7.21 13.59 -26.67
N GLY A 346 -8.21 12.82 -26.23
CA GLY A 346 -9.02 13.09 -25.07
C GLY A 346 -8.19 13.10 -23.78
N SER A 347 -8.59 13.90 -22.78
CA SER A 347 -7.89 13.90 -21.50
C SER A 347 -8.85 14.00 -20.33
N ARG A 348 -8.58 13.19 -19.29
CA ARG A 348 -9.30 13.19 -18.02
C ARG A 348 -8.38 13.71 -16.92
N LYS A 349 -8.90 14.66 -16.13
CA LYS A 349 -8.21 15.24 -14.98
C LYS A 349 -8.92 14.82 -13.70
N MET A 350 -8.16 14.32 -12.75
CA MET A 350 -8.62 13.81 -11.46
C MET A 350 -7.89 14.54 -10.35
N ARG A 351 -8.53 14.65 -9.21
CA ARG A 351 -7.91 15.13 -7.98
C ARG A 351 -8.48 14.36 -6.79
N GLY A 352 -7.71 14.23 -5.73
CA GLY A 352 -8.18 13.61 -4.51
C GLY A 352 -7.11 13.62 -3.45
N GLY A 353 -7.44 13.02 -2.33
CA GLY A 353 -6.51 12.90 -1.23
C GLY A 353 -7.19 12.36 0.02
N TYR A 354 -6.39 12.26 1.07
CA TYR A 354 -6.90 11.89 2.38
C TYR A 354 -6.15 12.64 3.48
N ILE A 355 -6.79 12.69 4.64
CA ILE A 355 -6.18 13.01 5.92
C ILE A 355 -6.44 11.86 6.89
N GLN A 356 -5.46 11.55 7.72
CA GLN A 356 -5.53 10.48 8.70
C GLN A 356 -4.85 10.91 9.99
N LEU A 357 -5.49 10.62 11.12
CA LEU A 357 -5.01 10.89 12.46
C LEU A 357 -5.09 9.60 13.27
N GLY A 358 -4.05 9.27 14.03
CA GLY A 358 -4.03 8.20 15.01
C GLY A 358 -3.58 8.69 16.36
N SER A 359 -4.01 8.04 17.44
CA SER A 359 -3.58 8.37 18.80
C SER A 359 -3.62 7.16 19.71
N PHE A 360 -2.55 6.97 20.46
CA PHE A 360 -2.54 6.07 21.60
C PHE A 360 -3.16 6.79 22.79
N VAL A 361 -4.39 6.47 23.10
CA VAL A 361 -5.23 7.19 24.07
C VAL A 361 -4.63 7.23 25.46
N ASN A 362 -3.86 6.21 25.86
CA ASN A 362 -3.22 6.15 27.19
C ASN A 362 -2.18 7.25 27.45
N GLU A 363 -1.64 7.89 26.41
CA GLU A 363 -0.71 9.03 26.56
C GLU A 363 -1.42 10.26 27.15
N TRP A 364 -2.74 10.37 26.97
CA TRP A 364 -3.59 11.46 27.45
C TRP A 364 -4.47 11.02 28.62
N TRP A 365 -4.92 9.76 28.63
CA TRP A 365 -5.78 9.14 29.62
C TRP A 365 -5.20 7.82 30.10
N ARG A 366 -4.49 7.82 31.22
CA ARG A 366 -3.78 6.66 31.78
C ARG A 366 -4.67 5.46 32.11
N LEU A 367 -5.99 5.62 32.17
CA LEU A 367 -6.95 4.52 32.38
C LEU A 367 -7.11 3.63 31.14
N TRP A 368 -6.69 4.09 29.96
CA TRP A 368 -6.76 3.30 28.75
C TRP A 368 -5.56 2.36 28.60
N PRO A 369 -5.78 1.16 27.99
CA PRO A 369 -4.67 0.24 27.72
C PRO A 369 -3.59 0.87 26.84
N ARG A 370 -2.33 0.61 27.16
CA ARG A 370 -1.18 1.11 26.35
C ARG A 370 -1.15 0.54 24.94
N GLN A 371 -1.79 -0.60 24.75
CA GLN A 371 -1.85 -1.32 23.47
C GLN A 371 -2.85 -0.71 22.49
N LEU A 372 -3.75 0.15 22.97
CA LEU A 372 -4.88 0.64 22.19
C LEU A 372 -4.54 1.94 21.44
N GLU A 373 -4.70 1.94 20.13
CA GLU A 373 -4.69 3.11 19.27
C GLU A 373 -6.07 3.31 18.64
N LEU A 374 -6.55 4.55 18.66
CA LEU A 374 -7.69 4.99 17.87
C LEU A 374 -7.19 5.75 16.66
N ALA A 375 -7.82 5.53 15.50
CA ALA A 375 -7.48 6.21 14.28
C ALA A 375 -8.72 6.64 13.51
N GLY A 376 -8.60 7.74 12.75
CA GLY A 376 -9.67 8.24 11.89
C GLY A 376 -9.10 8.70 10.55
N ARG A 377 -9.83 8.43 9.46
CA ARG A 377 -9.46 8.83 8.11
C ARG A 377 -10.65 9.45 7.38
N LEU A 378 -10.38 10.53 6.67
CA LEU A 378 -11.28 11.14 5.70
C LEU A 378 -10.59 11.15 4.35
N SER A 379 -11.25 10.62 3.30
CA SER A 379 -10.73 10.63 1.95
C SER A 379 -11.80 11.13 0.98
N ILE A 380 -11.37 11.86 -0.04
CA ILE A 380 -12.22 12.38 -1.10
C ILE A 380 -11.51 12.28 -2.44
N VAL A 381 -12.24 11.86 -3.46
CA VAL A 381 -11.75 11.78 -4.83
C VAL A 381 -12.80 12.37 -5.77
N ASP A 382 -12.32 13.17 -6.70
CA ASP A 382 -13.05 13.66 -7.86
C ASP A 382 -12.47 12.94 -9.10
N PRO A 383 -13.10 11.87 -9.57
CA PRO A 383 -12.59 11.02 -10.63
C PRO A 383 -12.56 11.66 -12.00
N ASP A 384 -13.34 12.72 -12.22
CA ASP A 384 -13.33 13.49 -13.47
C ASP A 384 -13.80 14.92 -13.22
N ARG A 385 -12.86 15.85 -13.21
CA ARG A 385 -13.10 17.28 -12.95
C ARG A 385 -13.92 18.01 -14.02
N SER A 386 -14.17 17.36 -15.16
CA SER A 386 -15.05 17.91 -16.20
C SER A 386 -16.52 17.62 -15.94
N LEU A 387 -16.81 16.76 -14.97
CA LEU A 387 -18.15 16.31 -14.60
C LEU A 387 -18.49 16.80 -13.19
N SER A 388 -19.77 16.91 -12.90
CA SER A 388 -20.28 17.19 -11.56
C SER A 388 -21.09 16.00 -11.05
N GLY A 389 -21.12 15.78 -9.72
CA GLY A 389 -21.87 14.69 -9.12
C GLY A 389 -21.23 13.30 -9.34
N ASN A 390 -19.90 13.25 -9.33
CA ASN A 390 -19.11 12.02 -9.46
C ASN A 390 -18.11 11.83 -8.31
N THR A 391 -18.33 12.52 -7.19
CA THR A 391 -17.39 12.53 -6.07
C THR A 391 -17.47 11.25 -5.23
N GLU A 392 -16.33 10.67 -4.92
CA GLU A 392 -16.20 9.55 -3.99
C GLU A 392 -15.70 10.04 -2.62
N LYS A 393 -16.33 9.60 -1.54
CA LYS A 393 -15.99 9.98 -0.16
C LYS A 393 -15.89 8.76 0.73
N GLU A 394 -14.85 8.74 1.56
CA GLU A 394 -14.66 7.73 2.60
C GLU A 394 -14.46 8.41 3.94
N ARG A 395 -15.13 7.89 4.97
CA ARG A 395 -14.87 8.19 6.37
C ARG A 395 -14.64 6.86 7.08
N THR A 396 -13.50 6.70 7.74
CA THR A 396 -13.18 5.43 8.42
C THR A 396 -12.71 5.72 9.83
N LEU A 397 -13.23 4.96 10.78
CA LEU A 397 -12.73 4.88 12.15
C LEU A 397 -12.08 3.52 12.34
N GLY A 398 -10.89 3.52 12.95
CA GLY A 398 -10.09 2.33 13.21
C GLY A 398 -9.73 2.22 14.68
N LEU A 399 -9.65 0.98 15.15
CA LEU A 399 -9.20 0.61 16.47
C LEU A 399 -8.13 -0.46 16.32
N ASN A 400 -6.93 -0.18 16.81
CA ASN A 400 -5.81 -1.10 16.75
C ASN A 400 -5.44 -1.56 18.15
N TRP A 401 -5.30 -2.88 18.32
CA TRP A 401 -4.75 -3.47 19.51
C TRP A 401 -3.40 -4.13 19.21
N PHE A 402 -2.33 -3.59 19.76
CA PHE A 402 -0.97 -4.06 19.55
C PHE A 402 -0.56 -5.03 20.65
N PHE A 403 -0.52 -6.33 20.36
CA PHE A 403 0.01 -7.34 21.28
C PHE A 403 1.54 -7.30 21.32
N ASN A 404 2.18 -7.15 20.14
CA ASN A 404 3.62 -7.01 19.98
C ASN A 404 3.94 -6.10 18.78
N GLY A 405 3.70 -4.79 18.94
CA GLY A 405 3.86 -3.83 17.86
C GLY A 405 3.12 -4.27 16.60
N HIS A 406 3.73 -4.02 15.44
CA HIS A 406 3.17 -4.47 14.17
C HIS A 406 3.35 -5.97 13.87
N ARG A 407 4.08 -6.72 14.73
CA ARG A 407 4.28 -8.17 14.52
C ARG A 407 3.07 -9.00 14.94
N ASN A 408 2.31 -8.50 15.91
CA ASN A 408 1.07 -9.13 16.33
C ASN A 408 0.06 -8.03 16.69
N LYS A 409 -0.92 -7.84 15.82
CA LYS A 409 -1.87 -6.72 15.89
C LYS A 409 -3.26 -7.17 15.44
N LEU A 410 -4.27 -6.70 16.15
CA LEU A 410 -5.68 -6.78 15.75
C LEU A 410 -6.15 -5.38 15.33
N THR A 411 -6.78 -5.28 14.17
CA THR A 411 -7.36 -4.03 13.65
C THR A 411 -8.83 -4.24 13.38
N LEU A 412 -9.66 -3.40 13.96
CA LEU A 412 -11.08 -3.26 13.64
C LEU A 412 -11.27 -1.91 12.96
N ASP A 413 -11.91 -1.87 11.80
CA ASP A 413 -12.32 -0.61 11.19
C ASP A 413 -13.79 -0.63 10.73
N TYR A 414 -14.39 0.57 10.78
CA TYR A 414 -15.72 0.82 10.28
C TYR A 414 -15.69 2.01 9.31
N SER A 415 -16.16 1.78 8.09
CA SER A 415 -16.12 2.77 7.00
C SER A 415 -17.53 3.15 6.54
N TRP A 416 -17.74 4.46 6.34
CA TRP A 416 -18.87 5.02 5.61
C TRP A 416 -18.35 5.44 4.22
N LEU A 417 -18.86 4.77 3.18
CA LEU A 417 -18.48 4.99 1.79
C LEU A 417 -19.67 5.67 1.08
N ASN A 418 -19.39 6.75 0.38
CA ASN A 418 -20.39 7.53 -0.36
C ASN A 418 -19.87 7.80 -1.76
N PHE A 419 -20.58 7.32 -2.76
CA PHE A 419 -20.23 7.43 -4.16
C PHE A 419 -21.36 8.12 -4.91
N GLU A 420 -21.01 9.14 -5.63
CA GLU A 420 -21.92 9.88 -6.53
C GLU A 420 -21.63 9.42 -7.97
N ASP A 421 -22.65 9.02 -8.72
CA ASP A 421 -22.55 8.64 -10.12
C ASP A 421 -23.71 9.28 -10.91
N PHE A 422 -23.43 10.38 -11.58
CA PHE A 422 -24.33 11.12 -12.48
C PHE A 422 -25.76 11.38 -11.95
N GLY A 423 -25.88 11.71 -10.67
CA GLY A 423 -27.16 12.01 -10.03
C GLY A 423 -27.71 10.90 -9.15
N ASP A 424 -27.18 9.71 -9.27
CA ASP A 424 -27.40 8.63 -8.31
C ASP A 424 -26.32 8.66 -7.23
N SER A 425 -26.71 8.38 -6.00
CA SER A 425 -25.76 8.25 -4.89
C SER A 425 -25.93 6.90 -4.21
N ALA A 426 -24.81 6.20 -4.04
CA ALA A 426 -24.75 4.97 -3.26
C ALA A 426 -24.00 5.23 -1.96
N THR A 427 -24.61 4.87 -0.83
CA THR A 427 -23.95 4.87 0.48
C THR A 427 -23.85 3.44 0.98
N ARG A 428 -22.67 3.04 1.44
CA ARG A 428 -22.42 1.74 2.04
C ARG A 428 -21.61 1.90 3.31
N ASN A 429 -21.92 1.02 4.25
CA ASN A 429 -21.15 0.85 5.47
C ASN A 429 -20.41 -0.47 5.38
N ARG A 430 -19.16 -0.49 5.88
CA ARG A 430 -18.31 -1.66 5.87
C ARG A 430 -17.63 -1.84 7.22
N LEU A 431 -17.73 -3.03 7.80
CA LEU A 431 -17.03 -3.43 9.01
C LEU A 431 -15.98 -4.47 8.67
N ARG A 432 -14.75 -4.28 9.15
CA ARG A 432 -13.65 -5.21 8.93
C ARG A 432 -12.89 -5.47 10.22
N LEU A 433 -12.56 -6.73 10.43
CA LEU A 433 -11.67 -7.17 11.50
C LEU A 433 -10.50 -7.93 10.89
N GLN A 434 -9.28 -7.50 11.17
CA GLN A 434 -8.07 -8.12 10.66
C GLN A 434 -7.10 -8.45 11.78
N TRP A 435 -6.60 -9.68 11.77
CA TRP A 435 -5.49 -10.10 12.60
C TRP A 435 -4.22 -10.20 11.76
N GLU A 436 -3.17 -9.56 12.24
CA GLU A 436 -1.83 -9.55 11.65
C GLU A 436 -0.87 -10.33 12.54
N LEU A 437 -0.12 -11.26 11.93
CA LEU A 437 0.97 -11.99 12.58
C LEU A 437 2.19 -12.01 11.65
N SER A 438 3.36 -11.62 12.18
CA SER A 438 4.65 -11.64 11.45
C SER A 438 5.75 -12.25 12.30
N PHE A 439 6.53 -13.13 11.72
CA PHE A 439 7.64 -13.85 12.37
C PHE A 439 8.70 -14.27 11.36
#